data_577c451149e20e20c25b4f331ea839f8
#
_entry.id   577c451149e20e20c25b4f331ea839f8
#
_cell.length_a   1.000
_cell.length_b   1.000
_cell.length_c   1.000
_cell.angle_alpha   90.00
_cell.angle_beta   90.00
_cell.angle_gamma   90.00
#
_symmetry.space_group_name_H-M   'P 1'
#
loop_
_entity.id
_entity.type
_entity.pdbx_description
1 polymer ?
#
loop_
_entity_poly.entity_id
_entity_poly.type
_entity_poly.pdbx_seq_one_letter_code
_entity_poly.pdbx_strand_id
1 'polypeptide(L)'
;LVASVVALAIRPGRQALQWLVTTGLVAGLCSAFWVLPFWWRREHLNDMAWHKLTRFRSYLWDRGDLAADFLTNDPPLQPFIVVAVVGLVSSVAFRRRLGFVLAGSALILGLAFVHLPEGRLYNGRILPAYYLSIYLLAAMAVADVLRFVGRLVDGIVRSSTGQPGRLVAGGGAVAAFLVMVVMLGVPLRVLPGGSTEGNAYRWMGIESTELNLGRSWVRWNFEGYEARVGDSSGGGWEEQRALTSTMEDLAAESGCGRLMWEYNSDLVRYGTPMALMLLPHWTDGCIGSMEGLYFEASTTTPYHFLVQSELSVGPSRAQRGLPYRAFDLDAGIDHLRQLGVRWYSAFSERAVREARAHPGLVEVADSGPWTIFEVGGADAVVALDVEPAVFIDVDHEGWLDPSVEVFQQGSTAVARTV
;
A
#
# COMPACT_ATOMS: atom_id res chain seq x y z
N LEU A 1 11.85 -9.00 -14.94
CA LEU A 1 13.24 -8.76 -15.41
C LEU A 1 14.25 -9.60 -14.62
N VAL A 2 14.33 -9.51 -13.27
CA VAL A 2 15.31 -10.26 -12.45
C VAL A 2 15.22 -11.77 -12.74
N ALA A 3 14.04 -12.38 -12.65
CA ALA A 3 13.84 -13.79 -12.92
C ALA A 3 14.26 -14.19 -14.35
N SER A 4 14.04 -13.33 -15.32
CA SER A 4 14.42 -13.58 -16.72
C SER A 4 15.94 -13.55 -16.91
N VAL A 5 16.62 -12.61 -16.26
CA VAL A 5 18.10 -12.52 -16.27
C VAL A 5 18.71 -13.76 -15.60
N VAL A 6 18.18 -14.17 -14.44
CA VAL A 6 18.62 -15.38 -13.73
C VAL A 6 18.37 -16.63 -14.60
N ALA A 7 17.22 -16.73 -15.26
CA ALA A 7 16.91 -17.86 -16.15
C ALA A 7 17.88 -17.93 -17.32
N LEU A 8 18.27 -16.81 -17.90
CA LEU A 8 19.26 -16.75 -18.97
C LEU A 8 20.65 -17.16 -18.48
N ALA A 9 21.04 -16.72 -17.26
CA ALA A 9 22.33 -17.10 -16.66
C ALA A 9 22.41 -18.61 -16.38
N ILE A 10 21.28 -19.25 -16.00
CA ILE A 10 21.21 -20.70 -15.76
C ILE A 10 21.25 -21.50 -17.06
N ARG A 11 20.68 -20.95 -18.12
CA ARG A 11 20.67 -21.60 -19.46
C ARG A 11 20.98 -20.57 -20.53
N PRO A 12 22.24 -20.21 -20.74
CA PRO A 12 22.61 -19.36 -21.86
C PRO A 12 22.31 -20.09 -23.18
N GLY A 13 21.68 -19.39 -24.10
CA GLY A 13 21.37 -19.91 -25.43
C GLY A 13 20.79 -18.84 -26.32
N ARG A 14 21.10 -18.95 -27.63
CA ARG A 14 20.67 -17.94 -28.62
C ARG A 14 19.14 -17.77 -28.63
N GLN A 15 18.37 -18.84 -28.53
CA GLN A 15 16.92 -18.78 -28.50
C GLN A 15 16.39 -18.12 -27.21
N ALA A 16 16.98 -18.44 -26.05
CA ALA A 16 16.60 -17.83 -24.77
C ALA A 16 16.91 -16.33 -24.78
N LEU A 17 18.05 -15.94 -25.33
CA LEU A 17 18.43 -14.53 -25.50
C LEU A 17 17.47 -13.81 -26.46
N GLN A 18 17.18 -14.42 -27.62
CA GLN A 18 16.23 -13.85 -28.58
C GLN A 18 14.85 -13.65 -27.95
N TRP A 19 14.35 -14.67 -27.24
CA TRP A 19 13.08 -14.58 -26.54
C TRP A 19 13.08 -13.46 -25.49
N LEU A 20 14.14 -13.37 -24.67
CA LEU A 20 14.28 -12.33 -23.64
C LEU A 20 14.32 -10.92 -24.28
N VAL A 21 15.12 -10.74 -25.32
CA VAL A 21 15.23 -9.46 -26.03
C VAL A 21 13.89 -9.09 -26.68
N THR A 22 13.23 -10.01 -27.38
CA THR A 22 11.95 -9.75 -28.01
C THR A 22 10.88 -9.39 -26.98
N THR A 23 10.77 -10.19 -25.91
CA THR A 23 9.81 -9.93 -24.83
C THR A 23 10.11 -8.61 -24.12
N GLY A 24 11.38 -8.32 -23.85
CA GLY A 24 11.82 -7.06 -23.25
C GLY A 24 11.51 -5.85 -24.12
N LEU A 25 11.75 -5.95 -25.44
CA LEU A 25 11.42 -4.89 -26.40
C LEU A 25 9.90 -4.66 -26.47
N VAL A 26 9.11 -5.72 -26.59
CA VAL A 26 7.64 -5.59 -26.63
C VAL A 26 7.12 -5.00 -25.32
N ALA A 27 7.57 -5.50 -24.18
CA ALA A 27 7.18 -4.97 -22.88
C ALA A 27 7.61 -3.50 -22.72
N GLY A 28 8.82 -3.15 -23.16
CA GLY A 28 9.33 -1.78 -23.16
C GLY A 28 8.49 -0.86 -24.04
N LEU A 29 8.15 -1.28 -25.24
CA LEU A 29 7.27 -0.52 -26.14
C LEU A 29 5.86 -0.35 -25.58
N CYS A 30 5.28 -1.40 -25.02
CA CYS A 30 3.95 -1.36 -24.38
C CYS A 30 3.92 -0.44 -23.15
N SER A 31 5.04 -0.27 -22.44
CA SER A 31 5.13 0.63 -21.27
C SER A 31 5.70 2.02 -21.60
N ALA A 32 6.22 2.21 -22.82
CA ALA A 32 6.92 3.44 -23.21
C ALA A 32 6.05 4.70 -23.08
N PHE A 33 4.75 4.59 -23.28
CA PHE A 33 3.82 5.72 -23.23
C PHE A 33 3.80 6.43 -21.86
N TRP A 34 4.13 5.74 -20.77
CA TRP A 34 4.24 6.32 -19.44
C TRP A 34 5.68 6.35 -18.92
N VAL A 35 6.51 5.32 -19.22
CA VAL A 35 7.90 5.24 -18.75
C VAL A 35 8.76 6.35 -19.34
N LEU A 36 8.61 6.65 -20.63
CA LEU A 36 9.42 7.68 -21.28
C LEU A 36 9.11 9.09 -20.75
N PRO A 37 7.84 9.54 -20.66
CA PRO A 37 7.52 10.82 -20.05
C PRO A 37 7.98 10.90 -18.59
N PHE A 38 7.78 9.83 -17.81
CA PHE A 38 8.22 9.75 -16.43
C PHE A 38 9.74 9.88 -16.29
N TRP A 39 10.50 9.14 -17.11
CA TRP A 39 11.96 9.22 -17.12
C TRP A 39 12.46 10.59 -17.60
N TRP A 40 11.83 11.14 -18.61
CA TRP A 40 12.17 12.46 -19.16
C TRP A 40 11.95 13.59 -18.15
N ARG A 41 10.90 13.45 -17.32
CA ARG A 41 10.51 14.44 -16.32
C ARG A 41 10.97 14.08 -14.89
N ARG A 42 11.92 13.17 -14.75
CA ARG A 42 12.36 12.67 -13.43
C ARG A 42 12.92 13.76 -12.51
N GLU A 43 13.36 14.88 -13.06
CA GLU A 43 13.87 16.02 -12.30
C GLU A 43 12.75 16.74 -11.54
N HIS A 44 11.53 16.66 -12.04
CA HIS A 44 10.33 17.19 -11.38
C HIS A 44 9.69 16.23 -10.38
N LEU A 45 10.30 15.08 -10.12
CA LEU A 45 9.82 14.15 -9.11
C LEU A 45 10.13 14.67 -7.70
N ASN A 46 9.14 14.59 -6.84
CA ASN A 46 9.31 14.93 -5.44
C ASN A 46 10.15 13.87 -4.72
N ASP A 47 11.09 14.32 -3.91
CA ASP A 47 11.80 13.44 -2.99
C ASP A 47 11.02 13.31 -1.69
N MET A 48 10.20 12.27 -1.61
CA MET A 48 9.45 11.93 -0.40
C MET A 48 10.36 11.40 0.71
N ALA A 49 11.67 11.37 0.47
CA ALA A 49 12.70 10.93 1.41
C ALA A 49 12.28 9.65 2.16
N TRP A 50 11.76 8.70 1.42
CA TRP A 50 11.36 7.42 1.98
C TRP A 50 12.51 6.84 2.80
N HIS A 51 12.31 6.75 4.09
CA HIS A 51 13.30 6.16 4.97
C HIS A 51 13.57 4.76 4.50
N LYS A 52 14.84 4.47 4.20
CA LYS A 52 15.27 3.11 3.93
C LYS A 52 14.92 2.24 5.14
N LEU A 53 14.21 1.15 4.89
CA LEU A 53 14.01 0.13 5.91
C LEU A 53 15.38 -0.48 6.24
N THR A 54 15.83 -0.31 7.48
CA THR A 54 17.16 -0.73 7.95
C THR A 54 17.11 -1.97 8.83
N ARG A 55 15.95 -2.37 9.33
CA ARG A 55 15.77 -3.61 10.10
C ARG A 55 15.78 -4.84 9.19
N PHE A 56 16.84 -5.02 8.39
CA PHE A 56 16.93 -6.06 7.35
C PHE A 56 16.60 -7.44 7.87
N ARG A 57 17.03 -7.76 9.10
CA ARG A 57 16.80 -9.06 9.70
C ARG A 57 15.30 -9.34 9.92
N SER A 58 14.54 -8.36 10.38
CA SER A 58 13.10 -8.53 10.58
C SER A 58 12.39 -8.78 9.25
N TYR A 59 12.75 -8.05 8.20
CA TYR A 59 12.09 -8.16 6.90
C TYR A 59 12.54 -9.35 6.06
N LEU A 60 13.81 -9.77 6.17
CA LEU A 60 14.33 -10.89 5.39
C LEU A 60 14.33 -12.21 6.15
N TRP A 61 14.30 -12.18 7.47
CA TRP A 61 14.37 -13.33 8.35
C TRP A 61 13.68 -13.05 9.68
N ASP A 62 12.37 -12.97 9.66
CA ASP A 62 11.62 -12.78 10.89
C ASP A 62 11.53 -14.07 11.69
N ARG A 63 11.72 -13.94 13.00
CA ARG A 63 11.68 -15.07 13.92
C ARG A 63 10.34 -15.30 14.55
N GLY A 64 9.37 -14.40 14.44
CA GLY A 64 8.04 -14.46 15.09
C GLY A 64 7.73 -15.68 15.97
N ASP A 65 6.82 -15.60 16.82
CA ASP A 65 6.38 -16.80 17.55
C ASP A 65 5.61 -17.71 16.59
N LEU A 66 6.25 -18.85 16.21
CA LEU A 66 5.72 -19.77 15.20
C LEU A 66 4.29 -20.24 15.49
N ALA A 67 3.93 -20.34 16.76
CA ALA A 67 2.63 -20.84 17.17
C ALA A 67 1.58 -19.72 17.20
N ALA A 68 1.93 -18.55 17.72
CA ALA A 68 1.02 -17.42 17.84
C ALA A 68 0.88 -16.68 16.50
N ASP A 69 2.00 -16.36 15.82
CA ASP A 69 1.99 -15.51 14.63
C ASP A 69 1.50 -16.26 13.38
N PHE A 70 1.71 -17.58 13.29
CA PHE A 70 1.23 -18.38 12.15
C PHE A 70 -0.29 -18.44 12.05
N LEU A 71 -0.96 -18.40 13.20
CA LEU A 71 -2.42 -18.50 13.30
C LEU A 71 -3.11 -17.15 13.42
N THR A 72 -2.36 -16.09 13.65
CA THR A 72 -2.86 -14.73 13.79
C THR A 72 -2.68 -13.92 12.50
N ASN A 73 -1.99 -12.80 12.55
CA ASN A 73 -1.96 -11.82 11.47
C ASN A 73 -0.68 -11.87 10.63
N ASP A 74 0.45 -12.24 11.22
CA ASP A 74 1.77 -12.17 10.58
C ASP A 74 2.49 -13.51 10.66
N PRO A 75 2.34 -14.39 9.65
CA PRO A 75 3.06 -15.65 9.64
C PRO A 75 4.56 -15.38 9.60
N PRO A 76 5.32 -15.97 10.54
CA PRO A 76 6.75 -15.78 10.59
C PRO A 76 7.40 -16.27 9.30
N LEU A 77 8.23 -15.44 8.68
CA LEU A 77 8.89 -15.75 7.40
C LEU A 77 9.91 -16.90 7.54
N GLN A 78 10.50 -17.06 8.71
CA GLN A 78 11.56 -18.04 8.96
C GLN A 78 11.19 -19.48 8.59
N PRO A 79 10.03 -20.05 8.97
CA PRO A 79 9.68 -21.42 8.56
C PRO A 79 9.55 -21.56 7.06
N PHE A 80 9.03 -20.56 6.37
CA PHE A 80 8.95 -20.59 4.92
C PHE A 80 10.33 -20.57 4.26
N ILE A 81 11.28 -19.83 4.83
CA ILE A 81 12.67 -19.83 4.33
C ILE A 81 13.31 -21.20 4.54
N VAL A 82 13.11 -21.83 5.71
CA VAL A 82 13.63 -23.19 5.97
C VAL A 82 13.05 -24.18 4.94
N VAL A 83 11.74 -24.13 4.71
CA VAL A 83 11.09 -24.98 3.70
C VAL A 83 11.59 -24.62 2.29
N ALA A 84 11.81 -23.34 1.99
CA ALA A 84 12.36 -22.90 0.70
C ALA A 84 13.78 -23.42 0.48
N VAL A 85 14.62 -23.49 1.53
CA VAL A 85 15.95 -24.12 1.45
C VAL A 85 15.83 -25.60 1.09
N VAL A 86 14.87 -26.33 1.66
CA VAL A 86 14.58 -27.72 1.25
C VAL A 86 14.17 -27.76 -0.24
N GLY A 87 13.36 -26.80 -0.70
CA GLY A 87 12.98 -26.65 -2.12
C GLY A 87 14.18 -26.39 -3.03
N LEU A 88 15.14 -25.58 -2.57
CA LEU A 88 16.39 -25.37 -3.29
C LEU A 88 17.22 -26.66 -3.35
N VAL A 89 17.41 -27.33 -2.22
CA VAL A 89 18.17 -28.61 -2.15
C VAL A 89 17.53 -29.65 -3.06
N SER A 90 16.20 -29.80 -3.04
CA SER A 90 15.49 -30.70 -3.94
C SER A 90 15.69 -30.32 -5.41
N SER A 91 15.69 -29.00 -5.70
CA SER A 91 15.92 -28.49 -7.05
C SER A 91 17.33 -28.77 -7.55
N VAL A 92 18.33 -28.73 -6.66
CA VAL A 92 19.70 -29.18 -6.96
C VAL A 92 19.72 -30.68 -7.26
N ALA A 93 19.16 -31.50 -6.37
CA ALA A 93 19.14 -32.95 -6.49
C ALA A 93 18.44 -33.42 -7.78
N PHE A 94 17.32 -32.80 -8.13
CA PHE A 94 16.53 -33.15 -9.32
C PHE A 94 16.82 -32.25 -10.53
N ARG A 95 17.83 -31.40 -10.46
CA ARG A 95 18.25 -30.48 -11.53
C ARG A 95 17.12 -29.61 -12.09
N ARG A 96 16.26 -29.08 -11.19
CA ARG A 96 15.09 -28.27 -11.57
C ARG A 96 15.45 -26.82 -11.74
N ARG A 97 15.39 -26.33 -12.96
CA ARG A 97 15.75 -24.96 -13.30
C ARG A 97 14.91 -23.90 -12.59
N LEU A 98 13.60 -24.16 -12.41
CA LEU A 98 12.69 -23.22 -11.76
C LEU A 98 13.15 -22.89 -10.33
N GLY A 99 13.59 -23.90 -9.56
CA GLY A 99 14.11 -23.67 -8.21
C GLY A 99 15.35 -22.77 -8.19
N PHE A 100 16.25 -22.92 -9.16
CA PHE A 100 17.40 -22.03 -9.29
C PHE A 100 17.00 -20.61 -9.67
N VAL A 101 16.00 -20.46 -10.54
CA VAL A 101 15.48 -19.12 -10.92
C VAL A 101 14.87 -18.44 -9.70
N LEU A 102 14.03 -19.14 -8.93
CA LEU A 102 13.40 -18.58 -7.75
C LEU A 102 14.43 -18.23 -6.66
N ALA A 103 15.37 -19.14 -6.38
CA ALA A 103 16.42 -18.89 -5.39
C ALA A 103 17.34 -17.72 -5.80
N GLY A 104 17.75 -17.68 -7.07
CA GLY A 104 18.55 -16.58 -7.60
C GLY A 104 17.80 -15.26 -7.59
N SER A 105 16.50 -15.26 -7.89
CA SER A 105 15.65 -14.08 -7.79
C SER A 105 15.54 -13.60 -6.34
N ALA A 106 15.27 -14.50 -5.39
CA ALA A 106 15.21 -14.16 -3.97
C ALA A 106 16.54 -13.56 -3.48
N LEU A 107 17.67 -14.16 -3.86
CA LEU A 107 19.00 -13.67 -3.49
C LEU A 107 19.23 -12.25 -4.03
N ILE A 108 19.01 -12.03 -5.33
CA ILE A 108 19.21 -10.72 -5.96
C ILE A 108 18.30 -9.67 -5.35
N LEU A 109 17.02 -10.01 -5.14
CA LEU A 109 16.05 -9.08 -4.54
C LEU A 109 16.36 -8.77 -3.08
N GLY A 110 16.81 -9.77 -2.30
CA GLY A 110 17.28 -9.57 -0.93
C GLY A 110 18.51 -8.67 -0.86
N LEU A 111 19.51 -8.90 -1.73
CA LEU A 111 20.68 -8.03 -1.84
C LEU A 111 20.30 -6.61 -2.28
N ALA A 112 19.41 -6.48 -3.26
CA ALA A 112 18.91 -5.18 -3.69
C ALA A 112 18.19 -4.45 -2.55
N PHE A 113 17.37 -5.14 -1.75
CA PHE A 113 16.72 -4.56 -0.58
C PHE A 113 17.71 -3.98 0.43
N VAL A 114 18.82 -4.69 0.69
CA VAL A 114 19.85 -4.24 1.63
C VAL A 114 20.69 -3.09 1.07
N HIS A 115 21.07 -3.17 -0.20
CA HIS A 115 22.05 -2.26 -0.81
C HIS A 115 21.47 -1.08 -1.57
N LEU A 116 20.14 -1.05 -1.81
CA LEU A 116 19.53 0.09 -2.46
C LEU A 116 19.80 1.36 -1.62
N PRO A 117 20.33 2.45 -2.21
CA PRO A 117 20.57 3.69 -1.49
C PRO A 117 19.24 4.32 -1.03
N GLU A 118 19.32 5.17 -0.01
CA GLU A 118 18.21 6.07 0.32
C GLU A 118 17.96 7.02 -0.86
N GLY A 119 16.70 7.38 -1.07
CA GLY A 119 16.34 8.28 -2.15
C GLY A 119 14.90 8.06 -2.63
N ARG A 120 14.68 8.36 -3.89
CA ARG A 120 13.36 8.38 -4.53
C ARG A 120 12.67 7.01 -4.62
N LEU A 121 13.41 5.91 -4.48
CA LEU A 121 12.86 4.56 -4.50
C LEU A 121 12.87 3.93 -3.11
N TYR A 122 11.68 3.72 -2.56
CA TYR A 122 11.51 3.02 -1.30
C TYR A 122 11.89 1.54 -1.42
N ASN A 123 12.90 1.11 -0.67
CA ASN A 123 13.42 -0.26 -0.76
C ASN A 123 12.38 -1.33 -0.36
N GLY A 124 11.40 -1.00 0.48
CA GLY A 124 10.31 -1.91 0.84
C GLY A 124 9.50 -2.41 -0.35
N ARG A 125 9.47 -1.68 -1.47
CA ARG A 125 8.79 -2.10 -2.72
C ARG A 125 9.39 -3.36 -3.36
N ILE A 126 10.60 -3.76 -2.95
CA ILE A 126 11.26 -5.00 -3.41
C ILE A 126 10.73 -6.24 -2.66
N LEU A 127 10.30 -6.06 -1.41
CA LEU A 127 9.93 -7.18 -0.52
C LEU A 127 8.82 -8.08 -1.06
N PRO A 128 7.73 -7.58 -1.69
CA PRO A 128 6.70 -8.48 -2.23
C PRO A 128 7.23 -9.49 -3.24
N ALA A 129 8.15 -9.08 -4.11
CA ALA A 129 8.76 -9.97 -5.09
C ALA A 129 9.75 -10.96 -4.43
N TYR A 130 10.46 -10.54 -3.39
CA TYR A 130 11.30 -11.40 -2.55
C TYR A 130 10.44 -12.49 -1.87
N TYR A 131 9.37 -12.09 -1.18
CA TYR A 131 8.49 -13.04 -0.49
C TYR A 131 7.81 -14.00 -1.46
N LEU A 132 7.35 -13.53 -2.60
CA LEU A 132 6.78 -14.40 -3.63
C LEU A 132 7.77 -15.47 -4.06
N SER A 133 9.04 -15.12 -4.25
CA SER A 133 10.09 -16.08 -4.63
C SER A 133 10.32 -17.14 -3.54
N ILE A 134 10.34 -16.73 -2.26
CA ILE A 134 10.46 -17.64 -1.11
C ILE A 134 9.25 -18.58 -1.00
N TYR A 135 8.04 -18.05 -1.08
CA TYR A 135 6.83 -18.87 -0.95
C TYR A 135 6.68 -19.86 -2.10
N LEU A 136 6.99 -19.47 -3.33
CA LEU A 136 6.97 -20.39 -4.47
C LEU A 136 8.03 -21.51 -4.34
N LEU A 137 9.21 -21.17 -3.82
CA LEU A 137 10.25 -22.14 -3.56
C LEU A 137 9.87 -23.12 -2.42
N ALA A 138 9.23 -22.62 -1.38
CA ALA A 138 8.66 -23.43 -0.31
C ALA A 138 7.52 -24.34 -0.83
N ALA A 139 6.64 -23.83 -1.67
CA ALA A 139 5.59 -24.63 -2.29
C ALA A 139 6.16 -25.78 -3.15
N MET A 140 7.28 -25.55 -3.84
CA MET A 140 7.98 -26.60 -4.56
C MET A 140 8.50 -27.71 -3.62
N ALA A 141 9.05 -27.35 -2.44
CA ALA A 141 9.48 -28.31 -1.44
C ALA A 141 8.33 -29.18 -0.95
N VAL A 142 7.21 -28.55 -0.58
CA VAL A 142 6.01 -29.26 -0.15
C VAL A 142 5.51 -30.22 -1.24
N ALA A 143 5.44 -29.78 -2.49
CA ALA A 143 5.06 -30.61 -3.60
C ALA A 143 6.02 -31.82 -3.79
N ASP A 144 7.31 -31.65 -3.56
CA ASP A 144 8.29 -32.71 -3.67
C ASP A 144 8.19 -33.72 -2.53
N VAL A 145 7.98 -33.25 -1.31
CA VAL A 145 7.73 -34.12 -0.15
C VAL A 145 6.47 -34.94 -0.37
N LEU A 146 5.38 -34.31 -0.81
CA LEU A 146 4.11 -35.01 -1.12
C LEU A 146 4.30 -36.06 -2.22
N ARG A 147 5.06 -35.73 -3.27
CA ARG A 147 5.39 -36.73 -4.32
C ARG A 147 6.24 -37.88 -3.82
N PHE A 148 7.20 -37.61 -2.92
CA PHE A 148 8.04 -38.61 -2.31
C PHE A 148 7.22 -39.55 -1.42
N VAL A 149 6.41 -39.00 -0.52
CA VAL A 149 5.49 -39.75 0.34
C VAL A 149 4.51 -40.55 -0.52
N GLY A 150 3.97 -39.92 -1.55
CA GLY A 150 3.10 -40.60 -2.52
C GLY A 150 3.74 -41.85 -3.16
N ARG A 151 5.01 -41.74 -3.56
CA ARG A 151 5.73 -42.90 -4.15
C ARG A 151 6.00 -44.01 -3.13
N LEU A 152 6.31 -43.63 -1.86
CA LEU A 152 6.48 -44.62 -0.79
C LEU A 152 5.18 -45.40 -0.53
N VAL A 153 4.07 -44.70 -0.38
CA VAL A 153 2.76 -45.31 -0.17
C VAL A 153 2.38 -46.15 -1.38
N ASP A 154 2.64 -45.71 -2.60
CA ASP A 154 2.37 -46.44 -3.83
C ASP A 154 3.20 -47.74 -3.90
N GLY A 155 4.45 -47.67 -3.46
CA GLY A 155 5.32 -48.87 -3.33
C GLY A 155 4.75 -49.90 -2.35
N ILE A 156 4.28 -49.44 -1.19
CA ILE A 156 3.67 -50.31 -0.17
C ILE A 156 2.36 -50.90 -0.66
N VAL A 157 1.49 -50.09 -1.25
CA VAL A 157 0.19 -50.54 -1.79
C VAL A 157 0.37 -51.53 -2.94
N ARG A 158 1.33 -51.30 -3.86
CA ARG A 158 1.64 -52.24 -4.92
C ARG A 158 2.14 -53.57 -4.39
N SER A 159 2.96 -53.56 -3.35
CA SER A 159 3.45 -54.79 -2.73
C SER A 159 2.35 -55.59 -2.05
N SER A 160 1.28 -54.94 -1.58
CA SER A 160 0.18 -55.57 -0.85
C SER A 160 -1.04 -55.92 -1.74
N THR A 161 -1.30 -55.16 -2.81
CA THR A 161 -2.55 -55.30 -3.59
C THR A 161 -2.36 -55.56 -5.08
N GLY A 162 -1.14 -55.44 -5.60
CA GLY A 162 -0.83 -55.66 -7.04
C GLY A 162 -1.46 -54.61 -7.99
N GLN A 163 -2.16 -53.61 -7.49
CA GLN A 163 -2.82 -52.62 -8.33
C GLN A 163 -1.99 -51.32 -8.48
N PRO A 164 -2.03 -50.65 -9.64
CA PRO A 164 -1.31 -49.41 -9.85
C PRO A 164 -1.94 -48.25 -9.04
N GLY A 165 -1.10 -47.48 -8.35
CA GLY A 165 -1.46 -46.47 -7.39
C GLY A 165 -2.12 -45.19 -7.91
N ARG A 166 -3.28 -45.30 -8.55
CA ARG A 166 -4.15 -44.15 -8.85
C ARG A 166 -4.69 -43.46 -7.59
N LEU A 167 -4.73 -44.19 -6.46
CA LEU A 167 -5.19 -43.66 -5.15
C LEU A 167 -4.28 -42.57 -4.54
N VAL A 168 -2.98 -42.63 -4.82
CA VAL A 168 -2.02 -41.74 -4.18
C VAL A 168 -1.98 -40.35 -4.82
N ALA A 169 -2.16 -40.26 -6.13
CA ALA A 169 -2.25 -38.96 -6.80
C ALA A 169 -3.54 -38.21 -6.39
N GLY A 170 -4.64 -38.94 -6.19
CA GLY A 170 -5.91 -38.42 -5.68
C GLY A 170 -5.79 -37.99 -4.20
N GLY A 171 -5.13 -38.80 -3.36
CA GLY A 171 -4.93 -38.49 -1.94
C GLY A 171 -4.10 -37.20 -1.68
N GLY A 172 -3.05 -37.00 -2.49
CA GLY A 172 -2.25 -35.78 -2.40
C GLY A 172 -3.02 -34.51 -2.80
N ALA A 173 -3.86 -34.60 -3.83
CA ALA A 173 -4.74 -33.51 -4.24
C ALA A 173 -5.82 -33.22 -3.21
N VAL A 174 -6.41 -34.25 -2.59
CA VAL A 174 -7.38 -34.11 -1.50
C VAL A 174 -6.72 -33.50 -0.26
N ALA A 175 -5.52 -33.94 0.12
CA ALA A 175 -4.79 -33.36 1.24
C ALA A 175 -4.44 -31.88 0.99
N ALA A 176 -3.97 -31.53 -0.20
CA ALA A 176 -3.70 -30.14 -0.58
C ALA A 176 -4.99 -29.29 -0.56
N PHE A 177 -6.10 -29.83 -1.07
CA PHE A 177 -7.40 -29.17 -1.02
C PHE A 177 -7.88 -28.97 0.42
N LEU A 178 -7.75 -29.97 1.30
CA LEU A 178 -8.11 -29.86 2.72
C LEU A 178 -7.26 -28.81 3.44
N VAL A 179 -5.94 -28.80 3.19
CA VAL A 179 -5.05 -27.75 3.74
C VAL A 179 -5.48 -26.37 3.24
N MET A 180 -5.80 -26.23 1.97
CA MET A 180 -6.30 -24.99 1.39
C MET A 180 -7.61 -24.55 2.04
N VAL A 181 -8.57 -25.45 2.22
CA VAL A 181 -9.86 -25.16 2.89
C VAL A 181 -9.64 -24.73 4.35
N VAL A 182 -8.72 -25.40 5.05
CA VAL A 182 -8.36 -25.04 6.43
C VAL A 182 -7.70 -23.65 6.45
N MET A 183 -6.81 -23.36 5.52
CA MET A 183 -6.14 -22.04 5.41
C MET A 183 -7.10 -20.92 5.00
N LEU A 184 -8.14 -21.26 4.19
CA LEU A 184 -9.12 -20.28 3.69
C LEU A 184 -10.25 -19.99 4.69
N GLY A 185 -10.31 -20.67 5.84
CA GLY A 185 -11.24 -20.18 6.83
C GLY A 185 -12.11 -21.18 7.55
N VAL A 186 -11.72 -22.45 7.66
CA VAL A 186 -12.46 -23.38 8.55
C VAL A 186 -12.25 -22.93 9.98
N PRO A 187 -13.32 -22.72 10.79
CA PRO A 187 -13.19 -22.34 12.18
C PRO A 187 -12.37 -23.38 12.96
N LEU A 188 -11.36 -22.94 13.73
CA LEU A 188 -10.58 -23.81 14.62
C LEU A 188 -11.46 -24.60 15.57
N ARG A 189 -12.66 -24.07 15.93
CA ARG A 189 -13.67 -24.76 16.76
C ARG A 189 -14.13 -26.09 16.19
N VAL A 190 -13.96 -26.34 14.91
CA VAL A 190 -14.30 -27.62 14.28
C VAL A 190 -13.29 -28.72 14.63
N LEU A 191 -12.09 -28.34 15.08
CA LEU A 191 -11.06 -29.29 15.47
C LEU A 191 -11.39 -29.90 16.84
N PRO A 192 -11.45 -31.24 16.96
CA PRO A 192 -11.79 -31.89 18.22
C PRO A 192 -10.67 -31.72 19.26
N GLY A 193 -11.04 -31.63 20.52
CA GLY A 193 -10.11 -31.64 21.67
C GLY A 193 -9.55 -30.26 22.06
N GLY A 194 -10.14 -29.15 21.56
CA GLY A 194 -9.83 -27.82 22.03
C GLY A 194 -10.80 -27.28 23.06
N SER A 195 -10.45 -26.18 23.73
CA SER A 195 -11.27 -25.45 24.68
C SER A 195 -11.45 -24.01 24.28
N THR A 196 -12.64 -23.46 24.55
CA THR A 196 -12.93 -22.03 24.29
C THR A 196 -12.92 -21.29 25.64
N GLU A 197 -12.08 -20.24 25.72
CA GLU A 197 -12.04 -19.32 26.87
C GLU A 197 -12.33 -17.90 26.36
N GLY A 198 -13.54 -17.39 26.61
CA GLY A 198 -13.97 -16.10 26.08
C GLY A 198 -13.97 -16.10 24.54
N ASN A 199 -13.21 -15.21 23.94
CA ASN A 199 -13.04 -15.10 22.48
C ASN A 199 -11.89 -15.96 21.92
N ALA A 200 -11.07 -16.55 22.81
CA ALA A 200 -9.94 -17.38 22.41
C ALA A 200 -10.33 -18.85 22.32
N TYR A 201 -9.81 -19.53 21.31
CA TYR A 201 -9.87 -20.99 21.18
C TYR A 201 -8.46 -21.57 21.34
N ARG A 202 -8.31 -22.51 22.29
CA ARG A 202 -7.06 -23.20 22.57
C ARG A 202 -7.13 -24.64 22.09
N TRP A 203 -6.20 -25.02 21.20
CA TRP A 203 -6.09 -26.36 20.65
C TRP A 203 -4.65 -26.83 20.62
N MET A 204 -4.37 -27.94 21.29
CA MET A 204 -3.02 -28.55 21.37
C MET A 204 -1.89 -27.55 21.77
N GLY A 205 -2.20 -26.63 22.70
CA GLY A 205 -1.25 -25.60 23.14
C GLY A 205 -1.19 -24.36 22.25
N ILE A 206 -1.95 -24.30 21.16
CA ILE A 206 -2.05 -23.15 20.29
C ILE A 206 -3.30 -22.37 20.73
N GLU A 207 -3.10 -21.09 21.02
CA GLU A 207 -4.18 -20.17 21.35
C GLU A 207 -4.40 -19.21 20.20
N SER A 208 -5.63 -19.06 19.74
CA SER A 208 -6.02 -18.12 18.71
C SER A 208 -7.25 -17.34 19.16
N THR A 209 -7.14 -16.02 19.17
CA THR A 209 -8.27 -15.11 19.36
C THR A 209 -9.17 -15.08 18.13
N GLU A 210 -8.63 -15.45 16.97
CA GLU A 210 -9.36 -15.64 15.73
C GLU A 210 -9.86 -17.09 15.68
N LEU A 211 -11.15 -17.29 15.67
CA LEU A 211 -11.78 -18.61 15.65
C LEU A 211 -11.66 -19.31 14.29
N ASN A 212 -10.89 -18.73 13.39
CA ASN A 212 -10.77 -19.16 12.01
C ASN A 212 -9.30 -19.21 11.60
N LEU A 213 -8.81 -20.38 11.20
CA LEU A 213 -7.45 -20.54 10.72
C LEU A 213 -7.28 -19.74 9.42
N GLY A 214 -6.35 -18.79 9.39
CA GLY A 214 -6.13 -17.94 8.23
C GLY A 214 -7.19 -16.85 8.02
N ARG A 215 -8.14 -16.67 8.95
CA ARG A 215 -9.17 -15.62 8.84
C ARG A 215 -8.55 -14.24 8.67
N SER A 216 -7.51 -13.92 9.42
CA SER A 216 -6.81 -12.64 9.30
C SER A 216 -6.18 -12.43 7.91
N TRP A 217 -5.64 -13.48 7.30
CA TRP A 217 -5.05 -13.42 5.96
C TRP A 217 -6.08 -13.24 4.87
N VAL A 218 -7.19 -14.00 4.97
CA VAL A 218 -8.31 -13.91 4.03
C VAL A 218 -9.04 -12.60 4.21
N ARG A 219 -9.30 -12.23 5.47
CA ARG A 219 -10.01 -11.01 5.83
C ARG A 219 -9.32 -9.78 5.29
N TRP A 220 -8.00 -9.67 5.48
CA TRP A 220 -7.23 -8.54 4.97
C TRP A 220 -7.40 -8.32 3.46
N ASN A 221 -7.56 -9.41 2.69
CA ASN A 221 -7.61 -9.34 1.23
C ASN A 221 -9.02 -9.42 0.64
N PHE A 222 -9.98 -10.07 1.32
CA PHE A 222 -11.24 -10.49 0.72
C PHE A 222 -12.52 -10.06 1.46
N GLU A 223 -12.47 -9.70 2.73
CA GLU A 223 -13.68 -9.26 3.45
C GLU A 223 -14.07 -7.81 3.14
N GLY A 224 -13.23 -7.10 2.42
CA GLY A 224 -13.48 -5.72 2.06
C GLY A 224 -13.06 -4.71 3.12
N TYR A 225 -13.04 -3.47 2.69
CA TYR A 225 -12.61 -2.33 3.51
C TYR A 225 -13.53 -2.10 4.71
N GLU A 226 -14.83 -2.20 4.49
CA GLU A 226 -15.88 -1.95 5.47
C GLU A 226 -15.77 -2.85 6.71
N ALA A 227 -15.74 -4.16 6.49
CA ALA A 227 -15.65 -5.12 7.58
C ALA A 227 -14.35 -4.96 8.38
N ARG A 228 -13.24 -4.71 7.69
CA ARG A 228 -11.94 -4.55 8.33
C ARG A 228 -11.86 -3.31 9.21
N VAL A 229 -12.36 -2.18 8.73
CA VAL A 229 -12.36 -0.91 9.46
C VAL A 229 -13.36 -0.97 10.61
N GLY A 230 -14.54 -1.52 10.39
CA GLY A 230 -15.58 -1.66 11.42
C GLY A 230 -15.13 -2.48 12.64
N ASP A 231 -14.46 -3.59 12.43
CA ASP A 231 -14.05 -4.49 13.53
C ASP A 231 -12.82 -3.99 14.31
N SER A 232 -11.88 -3.36 13.66
CA SER A 232 -10.59 -3.01 14.27
C SER A 232 -10.55 -1.61 14.88
N SER A 233 -11.49 -0.75 14.59
CA SER A 233 -11.40 0.69 14.90
C SER A 233 -12.57 1.26 15.69
N GLY A 234 -13.43 0.42 16.25
CA GLY A 234 -14.49 0.89 17.14
C GLY A 234 -15.51 1.81 16.47
N GLY A 235 -15.92 1.51 15.22
CA GLY A 235 -16.94 2.27 14.50
C GLY A 235 -16.40 3.24 13.46
N GLY A 236 -15.11 3.17 13.12
CA GLY A 236 -14.50 4.07 12.14
C GLY A 236 -15.13 4.01 10.74
N TRP A 237 -15.66 2.85 10.34
CA TRP A 237 -16.39 2.73 9.08
C TRP A 237 -17.69 3.53 9.07
N GLU A 238 -18.48 3.43 10.13
CA GLU A 238 -19.75 4.13 10.24
C GLU A 238 -19.54 5.65 10.22
N GLU A 239 -18.53 6.11 10.94
CA GLU A 239 -18.16 7.53 10.99
C GLU A 239 -17.67 8.04 9.63
N GLN A 240 -16.81 7.27 8.94
CA GLN A 240 -16.34 7.63 7.61
C GLN A 240 -17.47 7.63 6.57
N ARG A 241 -18.37 6.65 6.64
CA ARG A 241 -19.52 6.57 5.74
C ARG A 241 -20.49 7.73 5.96
N ALA A 242 -20.73 8.09 7.22
CA ALA A 242 -21.53 9.27 7.55
C ALA A 242 -20.95 10.56 6.94
N LEU A 243 -19.62 10.74 7.06
CA LEU A 243 -18.95 11.86 6.42
C LEU A 243 -19.09 11.83 4.89
N THR A 244 -18.91 10.68 4.28
CA THR A 244 -19.08 10.53 2.81
C THR A 244 -20.50 10.89 2.38
N SER A 245 -21.52 10.39 3.08
CA SER A 245 -22.93 10.72 2.80
C SER A 245 -23.21 12.21 2.99
N THR A 246 -22.68 12.82 4.04
CA THR A 246 -22.81 14.28 4.25
C THR A 246 -22.18 15.08 3.09
N MET A 247 -21.03 14.60 2.58
CA MET A 247 -20.38 15.24 1.42
C MET A 247 -21.19 15.05 0.13
N GLU A 248 -21.84 13.89 -0.07
CA GLU A 248 -22.75 13.65 -1.20
C GLU A 248 -23.97 14.59 -1.14
N ASP A 249 -24.57 14.76 0.03
CA ASP A 249 -25.71 15.66 0.23
C ASP A 249 -25.31 17.12 -0.06
N LEU A 250 -24.16 17.57 0.47
CA LEU A 250 -23.62 18.90 0.17
C LEU A 250 -23.36 19.11 -1.32
N ALA A 251 -22.84 18.07 -1.99
CA ALA A 251 -22.60 18.13 -3.43
C ALA A 251 -23.91 18.17 -4.25
N ALA A 252 -24.94 17.47 -3.80
CA ALA A 252 -26.27 17.51 -4.43
C ALA A 252 -26.91 18.89 -4.32
N GLU A 253 -26.72 19.58 -3.20
CA GLU A 253 -27.28 20.92 -2.95
C GLU A 253 -26.47 22.04 -3.62
N SER A 254 -25.13 21.94 -3.56
CA SER A 254 -24.24 23.04 -3.91
C SER A 254 -23.39 22.77 -5.16
N GLY A 255 -23.47 21.57 -5.73
CA GLY A 255 -22.61 21.11 -6.84
C GLY A 255 -21.29 20.50 -6.40
N CYS A 256 -20.59 19.90 -7.36
CA CYS A 256 -19.31 19.19 -7.10
C CYS A 256 -18.18 20.16 -6.74
N GLY A 257 -17.15 19.65 -6.06
CA GLY A 257 -15.99 20.46 -5.68
C GLY A 257 -14.87 19.62 -5.08
N ARG A 258 -13.83 20.28 -4.58
CA ARG A 258 -12.73 19.62 -3.87
C ARG A 258 -12.84 19.85 -2.37
N LEU A 259 -12.43 18.82 -1.62
CA LEU A 259 -12.29 18.87 -0.17
C LEU A 259 -10.80 18.79 0.22
N MET A 260 -10.41 19.61 1.19
CA MET A 260 -9.24 19.43 2.02
C MET A 260 -9.67 19.09 3.43
N TRP A 261 -9.01 18.13 4.07
CA TRP A 261 -9.29 17.78 5.46
C TRP A 261 -8.10 18.01 6.37
N GLU A 262 -8.37 18.24 7.65
CA GLU A 262 -7.34 18.27 8.67
C GLU A 262 -6.71 16.88 8.82
N TYR A 263 -5.39 16.77 8.63
CA TYR A 263 -4.67 15.54 8.94
C TYR A 263 -4.59 15.34 10.45
N ASN A 264 -4.90 14.12 10.87
CA ASN A 264 -4.75 13.69 12.25
C ASN A 264 -4.34 12.21 12.30
N SER A 265 -3.42 11.83 13.20
CA SER A 265 -3.02 10.44 13.39
C SER A 265 -4.16 9.52 13.84
N ASP A 266 -5.17 10.08 14.53
CA ASP A 266 -6.33 9.32 15.02
C ASP A 266 -7.23 8.82 13.88
N LEU A 267 -7.08 9.37 12.68
CA LEU A 267 -7.76 8.90 11.47
C LEU A 267 -7.34 7.48 11.06
N VAL A 268 -6.30 6.92 11.67
CA VAL A 268 -5.92 5.50 11.50
C VAL A 268 -7.10 4.57 11.79
N ARG A 269 -8.09 5.01 12.58
CA ARG A 269 -9.32 4.25 12.83
C ARG A 269 -10.16 4.04 11.56
N TYR A 270 -9.95 4.81 10.51
CA TYR A 270 -10.52 4.56 9.17
C TYR A 270 -9.65 3.61 8.33
N GLY A 271 -8.69 2.92 8.95
CA GLY A 271 -7.74 2.02 8.30
C GLY A 271 -6.43 2.70 7.88
N THR A 272 -6.46 3.98 7.62
CA THR A 272 -5.29 4.84 7.34
C THR A 272 -5.64 6.30 7.60
N PRO A 273 -4.70 7.16 8.05
CA PRO A 273 -4.92 8.60 8.13
C PRO A 273 -5.28 9.26 6.80
N MET A 274 -5.07 8.55 5.69
CA MET A 274 -5.31 9.01 4.32
C MET A 274 -6.64 8.49 3.74
N ALA A 275 -7.55 7.95 4.54
CA ALA A 275 -8.77 7.30 4.06
C ALA A 275 -9.67 8.24 3.22
N LEU A 276 -9.68 9.54 3.51
CA LEU A 276 -10.48 10.53 2.78
C LEU A 276 -9.97 10.80 1.35
N MET A 277 -8.78 10.29 0.98
CA MET A 277 -8.35 10.24 -0.44
C MET A 277 -9.28 9.39 -1.31
N LEU A 278 -10.12 8.53 -0.70
CA LEU A 278 -11.11 7.71 -1.40
C LEU A 278 -12.44 8.44 -1.66
N LEU A 279 -12.61 9.67 -1.19
CA LEU A 279 -13.83 10.45 -1.47
C LEU A 279 -14.21 10.48 -2.95
N PRO A 280 -13.30 10.70 -3.91
CA PRO A 280 -13.65 10.65 -5.33
C PRO A 280 -14.22 9.30 -5.77
N HIS A 281 -13.79 8.20 -5.14
CA HIS A 281 -14.32 6.87 -5.43
C HIS A 281 -15.75 6.68 -4.89
N TRP A 282 -15.97 7.10 -3.66
CA TRP A 282 -17.28 6.92 -3.01
C TRP A 282 -18.37 7.89 -3.52
N THR A 283 -17.97 9.04 -4.07
CA THR A 283 -18.88 10.10 -4.55
C THR A 283 -18.94 10.17 -6.08
N ASP A 284 -18.61 9.08 -6.79
CA ASP A 284 -18.59 8.99 -8.26
C ASP A 284 -17.82 10.15 -8.94
N GLY A 285 -16.77 10.62 -8.29
CA GLY A 285 -15.91 11.70 -8.78
C GLY A 285 -16.42 13.11 -8.48
N CYS A 286 -17.58 13.27 -7.84
CA CYS A 286 -18.15 14.58 -7.56
C CYS A 286 -17.35 15.35 -6.51
N ILE A 287 -16.92 14.69 -5.43
CA ILE A 287 -16.05 15.30 -4.43
C ILE A 287 -14.61 14.91 -4.70
N GLY A 288 -13.83 15.84 -5.25
CA GLY A 288 -12.39 15.67 -5.41
C GLY A 288 -11.67 15.76 -4.07
N SER A 289 -10.65 14.91 -3.89
CA SER A 289 -9.72 15.06 -2.77
C SER A 289 -8.55 15.95 -3.20
N MET A 290 -8.14 16.87 -2.35
CA MET A 290 -6.91 17.63 -2.59
C MET A 290 -5.67 16.72 -2.45
N GLU A 291 -5.73 15.73 -1.58
CA GLU A 291 -4.70 14.70 -1.47
C GLU A 291 -4.88 13.58 -2.50
N GLY A 292 -3.76 13.09 -3.07
CA GLY A 292 -3.75 12.00 -4.04
C GLY A 292 -2.63 10.99 -3.76
N LEU A 293 -2.59 9.90 -4.54
CA LEU A 293 -1.65 8.79 -4.31
C LEU A 293 -0.30 8.95 -5.04
N TYR A 294 -0.19 9.90 -5.95
CA TYR A 294 1.00 10.04 -6.81
C TYR A 294 2.00 11.04 -6.24
N PHE A 295 2.35 10.90 -4.97
CA PHE A 295 3.20 11.84 -4.24
C PHE A 295 4.53 12.14 -4.94
N GLU A 296 5.23 11.11 -5.44
CA GLU A 296 6.51 11.30 -6.10
C GLU A 296 6.38 11.92 -7.49
N ALA A 297 5.29 11.65 -8.21
CA ALA A 297 5.13 11.99 -9.61
C ALA A 297 4.31 13.27 -9.86
N SER A 298 3.68 13.84 -8.83
CA SER A 298 2.88 15.05 -8.96
C SER A 298 3.63 16.28 -8.54
N THR A 299 3.72 17.26 -9.43
CA THR A 299 4.30 18.59 -9.13
C THR A 299 3.48 19.39 -8.11
N THR A 300 2.24 18.99 -7.84
CA THR A 300 1.37 19.65 -6.84
C THR A 300 1.58 19.13 -5.42
N THR A 301 2.29 18.04 -5.24
CA THR A 301 2.53 17.41 -3.93
C THR A 301 3.17 18.35 -2.88
N PRO A 302 4.19 19.16 -3.21
CA PRO A 302 4.77 20.07 -2.24
C PRO A 302 3.74 21.06 -1.66
N TYR A 303 2.92 21.64 -2.52
CA TYR A 303 1.89 22.60 -2.13
C TYR A 303 0.81 21.97 -1.26
N HIS A 304 0.38 20.75 -1.60
CA HIS A 304 -0.56 20.00 -0.78
C HIS A 304 -0.03 19.79 0.64
N PHE A 305 1.23 19.36 0.82
CA PHE A 305 1.78 19.17 2.16
C PHE A 305 2.01 20.47 2.93
N LEU A 306 2.33 21.57 2.25
CA LEU A 306 2.39 22.89 2.87
C LEU A 306 1.02 23.30 3.41
N VAL A 307 -0.01 23.20 2.59
CA VAL A 307 -1.39 23.51 2.99
C VAL A 307 -1.87 22.56 4.08
N GLN A 308 -1.55 21.27 3.99
CA GLN A 308 -1.86 20.33 5.07
C GLN A 308 -1.24 20.77 6.40
N SER A 309 -0.01 21.31 6.39
CA SER A 309 0.62 21.77 7.63
C SER A 309 -0.01 23.03 8.20
N GLU A 310 -0.55 23.89 7.34
CA GLU A 310 -1.22 25.12 7.75
C GLU A 310 -2.65 24.85 8.28
N LEU A 311 -3.30 23.81 7.77
CA LEU A 311 -4.68 23.44 8.12
C LEU A 311 -4.79 22.30 9.14
N SER A 312 -3.68 21.78 9.65
CA SER A 312 -3.69 20.66 10.59
C SER A 312 -2.93 20.99 11.87
N VAL A 313 -3.52 20.70 13.02
CA VAL A 313 -2.86 20.87 14.32
C VAL A 313 -1.68 19.91 14.49
N GLY A 314 -1.77 18.71 13.91
CA GLY A 314 -0.72 17.70 13.93
C GLY A 314 -0.40 17.14 12.54
N PRO A 315 0.18 17.93 11.62
CA PRO A 315 0.38 17.55 10.23
C PRO A 315 1.40 16.41 10.05
N SER A 316 1.31 15.70 8.93
CA SER A 316 2.20 14.58 8.60
C SER A 316 3.64 15.02 8.28
N ARG A 317 3.82 16.18 7.63
CA ARG A 317 5.10 16.72 7.13
C ARG A 317 5.90 15.67 6.35
N ALA A 318 5.25 14.98 5.44
CA ALA A 318 5.77 13.79 4.80
C ALA A 318 6.94 14.06 3.83
N GLN A 319 6.93 15.17 3.10
CA GLN A 319 8.01 15.54 2.22
C GLN A 319 9.11 16.30 2.97
N ARG A 320 10.35 15.88 2.87
CA ARG A 320 11.49 16.56 3.49
C ARG A 320 11.88 17.83 2.74
N GLY A 321 12.49 18.76 3.46
CA GLY A 321 13.07 19.97 2.88
C GLY A 321 12.07 21.08 2.60
N LEU A 322 10.76 20.86 2.80
CA LEU A 322 9.77 21.92 2.65
C LEU A 322 9.76 22.83 3.88
N PRO A 323 9.58 24.15 3.71
CA PRO A 323 9.51 25.12 4.78
C PRO A 323 8.12 25.13 5.43
N TYR A 324 7.79 24.04 6.13
CA TYR A 324 6.50 23.86 6.78
C TYR A 324 6.23 24.92 7.83
N ARG A 325 5.06 25.54 7.74
CA ARG A 325 4.51 26.38 8.78
C ARG A 325 3.82 25.57 9.88
N ALA A 326 3.63 26.16 11.04
CA ALA A 326 2.71 25.65 12.04
C ALA A 326 1.27 25.86 11.58
N PHE A 327 0.30 25.33 12.32
CA PHE A 327 -1.12 25.56 12.10
C PHE A 327 -1.41 27.07 12.03
N ASP A 328 -1.83 27.52 10.87
CA ASP A 328 -2.09 28.91 10.49
C ASP A 328 -3.28 28.92 9.51
N LEU A 329 -4.47 29.12 10.05
CA LEU A 329 -5.69 29.01 9.29
C LEU A 329 -5.85 30.11 8.24
N ASP A 330 -5.35 31.33 8.52
CA ASP A 330 -5.41 32.44 7.57
C ASP A 330 -4.62 32.11 6.30
N ALA A 331 -3.37 31.65 6.46
CA ALA A 331 -2.53 31.23 5.32
C ALA A 331 -3.14 30.00 4.59
N GLY A 332 -3.62 29.00 5.33
CA GLY A 332 -4.21 27.80 4.75
C GLY A 332 -5.45 28.10 3.92
N ILE A 333 -6.32 28.96 4.37
CA ILE A 333 -7.55 29.36 3.63
C ILE A 333 -7.20 30.15 2.36
N ASP A 334 -6.21 31.04 2.42
CA ASP A 334 -5.76 31.74 1.21
C ASP A 334 -5.19 30.76 0.16
N HIS A 335 -4.47 29.74 0.60
CA HIS A 335 -3.97 28.71 -0.29
C HIS A 335 -5.10 27.81 -0.83
N LEU A 336 -6.15 27.49 -0.04
CA LEU A 336 -7.32 26.76 -0.55
C LEU A 336 -8.02 27.53 -1.65
N ARG A 337 -8.15 28.86 -1.54
CA ARG A 337 -8.70 29.72 -2.59
C ARG A 337 -7.86 29.65 -3.87
N GLN A 338 -6.54 29.75 -3.76
CA GLN A 338 -5.63 29.63 -4.91
C GLN A 338 -5.73 28.28 -5.61
N LEU A 339 -6.00 27.20 -4.85
CA LEU A 339 -6.12 25.84 -5.37
C LEU A 339 -7.55 25.47 -5.78
N GLY A 340 -8.52 26.39 -5.67
CA GLY A 340 -9.92 26.14 -5.98
C GLY A 340 -10.52 25.02 -5.13
N VAL A 341 -10.16 24.96 -3.85
CA VAL A 341 -10.67 23.98 -2.90
C VAL A 341 -11.88 24.56 -2.18
N ARG A 342 -13.04 23.96 -2.43
CA ARG A 342 -14.31 24.49 -1.99
C ARG A 342 -14.62 24.23 -0.53
N TRP A 343 -14.23 23.08 0.00
CA TRP A 343 -14.55 22.69 1.35
C TRP A 343 -13.28 22.39 2.18
N TYR A 344 -13.35 22.79 3.44
CA TYR A 344 -12.42 22.41 4.47
C TYR A 344 -13.14 21.62 5.56
N SER A 345 -12.64 20.44 5.91
CA SER A 345 -13.17 19.62 6.99
C SER A 345 -12.20 19.63 8.16
N ALA A 346 -12.60 20.25 9.26
CA ALA A 346 -11.85 20.30 10.51
C ALA A 346 -12.23 19.10 11.41
N PHE A 347 -11.27 18.59 12.16
CA PHE A 347 -11.43 17.40 12.99
C PHE A 347 -11.14 17.66 14.47
N SER A 348 -10.04 18.35 14.76
CA SER A 348 -9.65 18.64 16.13
C SER A 348 -10.45 19.80 16.71
N GLU A 349 -10.69 19.79 18.04
CA GLU A 349 -11.40 20.87 18.71
C GLU A 349 -10.77 22.25 18.47
N ARG A 350 -9.45 22.29 18.32
CA ARG A 350 -8.73 23.53 18.04
C ARG A 350 -9.03 24.02 16.62
N ALA A 351 -8.91 23.16 15.63
CA ALA A 351 -9.17 23.53 14.23
C ALA A 351 -10.63 23.94 14.04
N VAL A 352 -11.58 23.19 14.58
CA VAL A 352 -13.01 23.53 14.55
C VAL A 352 -13.29 24.88 15.18
N ARG A 353 -12.74 25.15 16.36
CA ARG A 353 -12.96 26.41 17.07
C ARG A 353 -12.39 27.60 16.30
N GLU A 354 -11.18 27.49 15.77
CA GLU A 354 -10.55 28.56 14.99
C GLU A 354 -11.26 28.74 13.63
N ALA A 355 -11.70 27.66 12.98
CA ALA A 355 -12.45 27.71 11.73
C ALA A 355 -13.83 28.39 11.90
N ARG A 356 -14.55 28.13 12.99
CA ARG A 356 -15.80 28.83 13.32
C ARG A 356 -15.64 30.32 13.52
N ALA A 357 -14.48 30.76 13.96
CA ALA A 357 -14.15 32.17 14.16
C ALA A 357 -13.62 32.88 12.91
N HIS A 358 -13.25 32.11 11.88
CA HIS A 358 -12.61 32.65 10.69
C HIS A 358 -13.62 33.26 9.69
N PRO A 359 -13.49 34.53 9.28
CA PRO A 359 -14.51 35.21 8.46
C PRO A 359 -14.62 34.66 7.01
N GLY A 360 -13.60 33.95 6.54
CA GLY A 360 -13.57 33.34 5.21
C GLY A 360 -14.16 31.94 5.14
N LEU A 361 -14.69 31.42 6.26
CA LEU A 361 -15.28 30.09 6.36
C LEU A 361 -16.74 30.17 6.79
N VAL A 362 -17.58 29.37 6.16
CA VAL A 362 -18.98 29.21 6.54
C VAL A 362 -19.22 27.75 6.90
N GLU A 363 -19.61 27.49 8.14
CA GLU A 363 -19.99 26.15 8.56
C GLU A 363 -21.22 25.70 7.78
N VAL A 364 -21.14 24.55 7.12
CA VAL A 364 -22.20 24.03 6.25
C VAL A 364 -22.73 22.67 6.71
N ALA A 365 -21.96 21.90 7.43
CA ALA A 365 -22.41 20.61 7.98
C ALA A 365 -21.50 20.13 9.12
N ASP A 366 -22.06 19.24 9.95
CA ASP A 366 -21.34 18.42 10.94
C ASP A 366 -21.55 16.93 10.62
N SER A 367 -20.51 16.12 10.78
CA SER A 367 -20.59 14.66 10.62
C SER A 367 -19.68 13.96 11.65
N GLY A 368 -20.26 13.51 12.75
CA GLY A 368 -19.49 12.93 13.85
C GLY A 368 -18.44 13.91 14.39
N PRO A 369 -17.15 13.59 14.37
CA PRO A 369 -16.09 14.50 14.83
C PRO A 369 -15.75 15.60 13.84
N TRP A 370 -16.28 15.55 12.62
CA TRP A 370 -15.98 16.47 11.55
C TRP A 370 -16.93 17.65 11.52
N THR A 371 -16.39 18.84 11.39
CA THR A 371 -17.15 20.04 11.01
C THR A 371 -16.67 20.49 9.64
N ILE A 372 -17.60 20.65 8.71
CA ILE A 372 -17.35 20.98 7.30
C ILE A 372 -17.66 22.44 7.07
N PHE A 373 -16.70 23.13 6.45
CA PHE A 373 -16.78 24.55 6.14
C PHE A 373 -16.69 24.76 4.63
N GLU A 374 -17.51 25.65 4.10
CA GLU A 374 -17.35 26.18 2.76
C GLU A 374 -16.35 27.34 2.78
N VAL A 375 -15.41 27.32 1.84
CA VAL A 375 -14.34 28.33 1.69
C VAL A 375 -14.84 29.45 0.78
N GLY A 376 -15.07 30.60 1.34
CA GLY A 376 -15.54 31.77 0.57
C GLY A 376 -14.50 32.23 -0.45
N GLY A 377 -14.90 32.38 -1.71
CA GLY A 377 -14.03 32.83 -2.80
C GLY A 377 -13.13 31.77 -3.40
N ALA A 378 -13.41 30.48 -3.16
CA ALA A 378 -12.67 29.36 -3.73
C ALA A 378 -13.32 28.89 -5.06
N ASP A 379 -13.14 29.64 -6.12
CA ASP A 379 -13.64 29.29 -7.44
C ASP A 379 -12.67 28.35 -8.17
N ALA A 380 -13.20 27.39 -8.92
CA ALA A 380 -12.40 26.44 -9.69
C ALA A 380 -11.64 27.12 -10.86
N VAL A 381 -12.16 28.23 -11.36
CA VAL A 381 -11.58 29.03 -12.42
C VAL A 381 -11.77 30.50 -12.07
N VAL A 382 -10.67 31.23 -11.96
CA VAL A 382 -10.66 32.67 -11.68
C VAL A 382 -10.02 33.39 -12.84
N ALA A 383 -10.68 34.42 -13.35
CA ALA A 383 -10.06 35.35 -14.28
C ALA A 383 -9.09 36.26 -13.53
N LEU A 384 -7.85 36.33 -13.97
CA LEU A 384 -6.85 37.20 -13.37
C LEU A 384 -6.78 38.50 -14.14
N ASP A 385 -6.71 39.61 -13.43
CA ASP A 385 -6.48 40.96 -14.00
C ASP A 385 -4.98 41.24 -14.25
N VAL A 386 -4.12 40.26 -13.94
CA VAL A 386 -2.67 40.35 -14.03
C VAL A 386 -2.11 39.13 -14.74
N GLU A 387 -1.01 39.28 -15.47
CA GLU A 387 -0.26 38.16 -16.04
C GLU A 387 0.47 37.42 -14.90
N PRO A 388 0.44 36.09 -14.90
CA PRO A 388 1.23 35.30 -13.97
C PRO A 388 2.73 35.56 -14.15
N ALA A 389 3.45 35.66 -13.03
CA ALA A 389 4.90 35.78 -13.10
C ALA A 389 5.54 34.55 -13.76
N VAL A 390 6.47 34.80 -14.69
CA VAL A 390 7.22 33.75 -15.36
C VAL A 390 8.66 33.80 -14.87
N PHE A 391 9.10 32.71 -14.23
CA PHE A 391 10.51 32.54 -13.86
C PHE A 391 11.29 32.04 -15.08
N ILE A 392 12.28 32.82 -15.52
CA ILE A 392 13.23 32.45 -16.56
C ILE A 392 14.55 32.04 -15.91
N ASP A 393 15.33 31.20 -16.59
CA ASP A 393 16.64 30.73 -16.13
C ASP A 393 16.62 29.92 -14.81
N VAL A 394 15.46 29.35 -14.46
CA VAL A 394 15.38 28.38 -13.36
C VAL A 394 15.78 27.01 -13.88
N ASP A 395 16.84 26.44 -13.34
CA ASP A 395 17.26 25.08 -13.65
C ASP A 395 16.20 24.06 -13.22
N HIS A 396 16.05 23.00 -14.00
CA HIS A 396 15.08 21.94 -13.71
C HIS A 396 15.27 21.31 -12.33
N GLU A 397 16.51 21.23 -11.84
CA GLU A 397 16.81 20.74 -10.49
C GLU A 397 16.42 21.73 -9.37
N GLY A 398 16.38 23.03 -9.68
CA GLY A 398 16.09 24.10 -8.72
C GLY A 398 14.67 24.67 -8.75
N TRP A 399 13.73 24.04 -9.47
CA TRP A 399 12.38 24.57 -9.66
C TRP A 399 11.55 24.68 -8.38
N LEU A 400 11.81 23.81 -7.40
CA LEU A 400 10.96 23.66 -6.20
C LEU A 400 11.05 24.88 -5.28
N ASP A 401 12.26 25.31 -4.94
CA ASP A 401 12.46 26.39 -3.97
C ASP A 401 11.80 27.72 -4.39
N PRO A 402 12.03 28.27 -5.59
CA PRO A 402 11.37 29.50 -6.02
C PRO A 402 9.86 29.35 -6.16
N SER A 403 9.37 28.18 -6.57
CA SER A 403 7.93 27.95 -6.70
C SER A 403 7.23 27.87 -5.34
N VAL A 404 7.88 27.28 -4.34
CA VAL A 404 7.38 27.21 -2.96
C VAL A 404 7.43 28.59 -2.32
N GLU A 405 8.49 29.36 -2.55
CA GLU A 405 8.61 30.72 -2.04
C GLU A 405 7.46 31.61 -2.54
N VAL A 406 7.17 31.58 -3.84
CA VAL A 406 6.04 32.34 -4.42
C VAL A 406 4.71 31.85 -3.85
N PHE A 407 4.52 30.55 -3.77
CA PHE A 407 3.29 29.97 -3.22
C PHE A 407 3.03 30.44 -1.79
N GLN A 408 4.05 30.45 -0.95
CA GLN A 408 3.94 30.88 0.46
C GLN A 408 3.72 32.39 0.65
N GLN A 409 3.98 33.20 -0.36
CA GLN A 409 3.67 34.64 -0.33
C GLN A 409 2.18 34.93 -0.53
N GLY A 410 1.41 33.92 -0.92
CA GLY A 410 -0.04 33.99 -1.11
C GLY A 410 -0.46 34.75 -2.38
N SER A 411 -1.78 34.96 -2.53
CA SER A 411 -2.38 35.60 -3.72
C SER A 411 -1.83 37.00 -4.03
N THR A 412 -1.30 37.69 -3.01
CA THR A 412 -0.70 39.02 -3.19
C THR A 412 0.64 39.02 -3.93
N ALA A 413 1.36 37.91 -3.95
CA ALA A 413 2.62 37.79 -4.68
C ALA A 413 2.43 37.81 -6.20
N VAL A 414 1.35 37.18 -6.67
CA VAL A 414 0.98 37.15 -8.10
C VAL A 414 0.66 38.55 -8.62
N ALA A 415 0.06 39.40 -7.80
CA ALA A 415 -0.30 40.76 -8.15
C ALA A 415 0.90 41.75 -8.14
N ARG A 416 2.02 41.41 -7.50
CA ARG A 416 3.19 42.29 -7.39
C ARG A 416 4.24 42.08 -8.46
N THR A 417 4.12 41.05 -9.28
CA THR A 417 5.15 40.61 -10.22
C THR A 417 4.85 40.95 -11.68
N VAL A 418 3.89 41.84 -11.93
CA VAL A 418 3.61 42.41 -13.27
C VAL A 418 4.27 43.75 -13.45
#